data_612a007d592818f8033a2e2d86b23854
#
_entry.id   612a007d592818f8033a2e2d86b23854
#
_cell.length_a   1.000
_cell.length_b   1.000
_cell.length_c   1.000
_cell.angle_alpha   90.00
_cell.angle_beta   90.00
_cell.angle_gamma   90.00
#
_symmetry.space_group_name_H-M   'P 1'
#
loop_
_entity.id
_entity.type
_entity.pdbx_description
1 polymer ?
#
loop_
_entity_poly.entity_id
_entity_poly.type
_entity_poly.pdbx_seq_one_letter_code
_entity_poly.pdbx_strand_id
1 'polypeptide(L)'
;PLPSSGGVIVGEILNILENFDLASMGHNTPESIHVISEAMMRAYADRGAYLGDPSFGDIPITGLSSKDYAYSLYEQITDEATTELEAGDPMPYESASTTHMSVIDKDGNMACMTQSISSHFGCGITVPGRGFLLSNGLTSFDLEQGKPNSVAPGKLSLSSMTPTILVSPEGEPVPSAPSRRRWSRSPSSCLFRG
;
A
#
# COMPACT_ATOMS: atom_id res chain seq x y z
N PRO A 1 2.96 -8.86 -4.86
CA PRO A 1 4.26 -9.55 -4.85
C PRO A 1 5.38 -8.54 -4.62
N LEU A 2 6.40 -8.95 -3.86
CA LEU A 2 7.60 -8.13 -3.63
C LEU A 2 8.37 -7.90 -4.95
N PRO A 3 9.09 -6.78 -5.04
CA PRO A 3 9.37 -5.79 -3.99
C PRO A 3 8.25 -4.77 -3.77
N SER A 4 7.06 -4.92 -4.34
CA SER A 4 5.92 -4.10 -3.96
C SER A 4 5.45 -4.50 -2.55
N SER A 5 5.72 -3.66 -1.57
CA SER A 5 5.41 -3.93 -0.16
C SER A 5 3.94 -3.73 0.20
N GLY A 6 3.19 -3.02 -0.64
CA GLY A 6 1.84 -2.56 -0.30
C GLY A 6 0.88 -3.69 0.09
N GLY A 7 0.91 -4.84 -0.62
CA GLY A 7 0.04 -5.97 -0.30
C GLY A 7 0.31 -6.58 1.07
N VAL A 8 1.58 -6.73 1.45
CA VAL A 8 1.97 -7.25 2.78
C VAL A 8 1.51 -6.28 3.87
N ILE A 9 1.81 -5.00 3.72
CA ILE A 9 1.48 -3.96 4.70
C ILE A 9 -0.04 -3.79 4.87
N VAL A 10 -0.80 -3.75 3.77
CA VAL A 10 -2.26 -3.69 3.87
C VAL A 10 -2.82 -4.94 4.56
N GLY A 11 -2.30 -6.13 4.25
CA GLY A 11 -2.69 -7.37 4.91
C GLY A 11 -2.41 -7.33 6.42
N GLU A 12 -1.25 -6.87 6.83
CA GLU A 12 -0.85 -6.71 8.23
C GLU A 12 -1.74 -5.70 8.97
N ILE A 13 -1.96 -4.51 8.39
CA ILE A 13 -2.88 -3.51 8.95
C ILE A 13 -4.28 -4.10 9.16
N LEU A 14 -4.82 -4.79 8.16
CA LEU A 14 -6.14 -5.39 8.26
C LEU A 14 -6.20 -6.51 9.32
N ASN A 15 -5.14 -7.30 9.44
CA ASN A 15 -5.04 -8.35 10.46
C ASN A 15 -4.97 -7.77 11.89
N ILE A 16 -4.33 -6.61 12.08
CA ILE A 16 -4.37 -5.90 13.37
C ILE A 16 -5.77 -5.37 13.64
N LEU A 17 -6.36 -4.69 12.65
CA LEU A 17 -7.63 -3.99 12.79
C LEU A 17 -8.83 -4.94 12.97
N GLU A 18 -8.76 -6.18 12.50
CA GLU A 18 -9.87 -7.15 12.70
C GLU A 18 -10.11 -7.51 14.17
N ASN A 19 -9.15 -7.21 15.07
CA ASN A 19 -9.29 -7.42 16.51
C ASN A 19 -10.09 -6.30 17.20
N PHE A 20 -10.42 -5.21 16.51
CA PHE A 20 -11.23 -4.10 16.99
C PHE A 20 -12.66 -4.17 16.44
N ASP A 21 -13.63 -3.77 17.24
CA ASP A 21 -15.01 -3.56 16.74
C ASP A 21 -15.13 -2.18 16.08
N LEU A 22 -14.53 -2.05 14.90
CA LEU A 22 -14.54 -0.80 14.13
C LEU A 22 -15.96 -0.32 13.80
N ALA A 23 -16.94 -1.25 13.69
CA ALA A 23 -18.31 -0.89 13.38
C ALA A 23 -18.95 -0.11 14.53
N SER A 24 -18.69 -0.50 15.79
CA SER A 24 -19.18 0.21 16.97
C SER A 24 -18.49 1.55 17.21
N MET A 25 -17.24 1.70 16.79
CA MET A 25 -16.50 2.96 16.91
C MET A 25 -17.05 4.07 16.02
N GLY A 26 -17.71 3.72 14.92
CA GLY A 26 -18.24 4.68 13.95
C GLY A 26 -17.21 5.18 12.94
N HIS A 27 -17.70 5.85 11.90
CA HIS A 27 -16.86 6.33 10.78
C HIS A 27 -16.20 7.66 11.10
N ASN A 28 -14.88 7.74 10.97
CA ASN A 28 -14.06 8.95 11.20
C ASN A 28 -14.22 9.56 12.61
N THR A 29 -14.46 8.76 13.62
CA THR A 29 -14.40 9.19 15.02
C THR A 29 -12.94 9.24 15.49
N PRO A 30 -12.63 9.99 16.59
CA PRO A 30 -11.29 9.99 17.17
C PRO A 30 -10.80 8.58 17.49
N GLU A 31 -11.65 7.70 18.00
CA GLU A 31 -11.32 6.32 18.36
C GLU A 31 -10.95 5.50 17.12
N SER A 32 -11.77 5.56 16.05
CA SER A 32 -11.49 4.82 14.82
C SER A 32 -10.23 5.33 14.11
N ILE A 33 -10.00 6.65 14.10
CA ILE A 33 -8.78 7.26 13.54
C ILE A 33 -7.57 6.83 14.34
N HIS A 34 -7.66 6.81 15.68
CA HIS A 34 -6.58 6.42 16.56
C HIS A 34 -6.13 4.98 16.27
N VAL A 35 -7.01 4.00 16.35
CA VAL A 35 -6.63 2.58 16.15
C VAL A 35 -6.13 2.30 14.73
N ILE A 36 -6.69 2.96 13.72
CA ILE A 36 -6.20 2.85 12.34
C ILE A 36 -4.78 3.41 12.23
N SER A 37 -4.51 4.57 12.83
CA SER A 37 -3.18 5.19 12.82
C SER A 37 -2.15 4.32 13.54
N GLU A 38 -2.49 3.77 14.70
CA GLU A 38 -1.64 2.87 15.47
C GLU A 38 -1.29 1.58 14.69
N ALA A 39 -2.28 0.97 14.03
CA ALA A 39 -2.04 -0.19 13.18
C ALA A 39 -1.15 0.15 11.98
N MET A 40 -1.37 1.29 11.34
CA MET A 40 -0.53 1.76 10.23
C MET A 40 0.90 2.01 10.68
N MET A 41 1.12 2.68 11.82
CA MET A 41 2.47 2.96 12.34
C MET A 41 3.26 1.67 12.55
N ARG A 42 2.66 0.63 13.15
CA ARG A 42 3.31 -0.66 13.38
C ARG A 42 3.68 -1.37 12.08
N ALA A 43 2.74 -1.46 11.15
CA ALA A 43 3.01 -2.08 9.85
C ALA A 43 4.09 -1.32 9.04
N TYR A 44 4.15 0.01 9.15
CA TYR A 44 5.21 0.78 8.50
C TYR A 44 6.55 0.64 9.21
N ALA A 45 6.55 0.42 10.51
CA ALA A 45 7.73 0.05 11.27
C ALA A 45 8.34 -1.24 10.71
N ASP A 46 7.53 -2.28 10.60
CA ASP A 46 7.94 -3.56 10.07
C ASP A 46 8.36 -3.48 8.59
N ARG A 47 7.70 -2.63 7.81
CA ARG A 47 8.12 -2.35 6.43
C ARG A 47 9.57 -1.88 6.36
N GLY A 48 9.93 -0.92 7.20
CA GLY A 48 11.30 -0.39 7.25
C GLY A 48 12.34 -1.40 7.74
N ALA A 49 11.95 -2.25 8.68
CA ALA A 49 12.85 -3.22 9.29
C ALA A 49 13.07 -4.48 8.44
N TYR A 50 12.03 -4.95 7.72
CA TYR A 50 12.04 -6.30 7.12
C TYR A 50 11.84 -6.34 5.62
N LEU A 51 11.21 -5.34 4.98
CA LEU A 51 10.85 -5.44 3.57
C LEU A 51 11.94 -4.89 2.63
N GLY A 52 12.16 -5.60 1.54
CA GLY A 52 13.12 -5.27 0.50
C GLY A 52 12.94 -6.13 -0.74
N ASP A 53 13.95 -6.16 -1.61
CA ASP A 53 14.00 -7.05 -2.75
C ASP A 53 14.33 -8.48 -2.27
N PRO A 54 13.44 -9.48 -2.50
CA PRO A 54 13.63 -10.85 -2.03
C PRO A 54 14.84 -11.57 -2.64
N SER A 55 15.42 -11.02 -3.71
CA SER A 55 16.65 -11.56 -4.29
C SER A 55 17.90 -11.22 -3.46
N PHE A 56 17.78 -10.33 -2.46
CA PHE A 56 18.88 -9.81 -1.66
C PHE A 56 18.79 -10.19 -0.17
N GLY A 57 17.78 -10.92 0.26
CA GLY A 57 17.66 -11.38 1.64
C GLY A 57 16.34 -12.10 1.91
N ASP A 58 16.30 -12.80 3.02
CA ASP A 58 15.09 -13.47 3.49
C ASP A 58 14.12 -12.46 4.08
N ILE A 59 12.92 -12.44 3.54
CA ILE A 59 11.84 -11.55 4.00
C ILE A 59 10.78 -12.38 4.72
N PRO A 60 10.44 -12.09 5.99
CA PRO A 60 9.53 -12.89 6.79
C PRO A 60 8.05 -12.66 6.44
N ILE A 61 7.68 -12.85 5.15
CA ILE A 61 6.31 -12.57 4.64
C ILE A 61 5.26 -13.36 5.42
N THR A 62 5.52 -14.64 5.72
CA THR A 62 4.58 -15.49 6.46
C THR A 62 4.35 -14.97 7.87
N GLY A 63 5.42 -14.52 8.54
CA GLY A 63 5.34 -13.89 9.86
C GLY A 63 4.53 -12.61 9.84
N LEU A 64 4.89 -11.66 8.96
CA LEU A 64 4.21 -10.36 8.82
C LEU A 64 2.73 -10.52 8.43
N SER A 65 2.36 -11.60 7.75
CA SER A 65 0.98 -11.89 7.36
C SER A 65 0.24 -12.77 8.37
N SER A 66 0.87 -13.18 9.47
CA SER A 66 0.26 -14.09 10.43
C SER A 66 -0.73 -13.36 11.34
N LYS A 67 -1.81 -14.04 11.70
CA LYS A 67 -2.82 -13.53 12.63
C LYS A 67 -2.28 -13.42 14.06
N ASP A 68 -1.46 -14.39 14.47
CA ASP A 68 -0.85 -14.41 15.80
C ASP A 68 0.11 -13.23 15.99
N TYR A 69 0.89 -12.92 14.96
CA TYR A 69 1.75 -11.74 14.97
C TYR A 69 0.94 -10.45 15.05
N ALA A 70 -0.07 -10.32 14.21
CA ALA A 70 -0.96 -9.16 14.21
C ALA A 70 -1.68 -9.00 15.56
N TYR A 71 -2.07 -10.10 16.21
CA TYR A 71 -2.65 -10.06 17.55
C TYR A 71 -1.66 -9.54 18.60
N SER A 72 -0.38 -9.93 18.52
CA SER A 72 0.65 -9.41 19.41
C SER A 72 0.90 -7.91 19.25
N LEU A 73 0.71 -7.38 18.04
CA LEU A 73 0.79 -5.94 17.78
C LEU A 73 -0.48 -5.21 18.27
N TYR A 74 -1.66 -5.84 18.11
CA TYR A 74 -2.92 -5.33 18.64
C TYR A 74 -2.86 -5.14 20.17
N GLU A 75 -2.32 -6.11 20.93
CA GLU A 75 -2.19 -6.03 22.39
C GLU A 75 -1.33 -4.85 22.87
N GLN A 76 -0.51 -4.28 22.01
CA GLN A 76 0.33 -3.12 22.31
C GLN A 76 -0.36 -1.78 22.04
N ILE A 77 -1.54 -1.79 21.41
CA ILE A 77 -2.30 -0.58 21.12
C ILE A 77 -3.12 -0.21 22.37
N THR A 78 -2.88 0.98 22.89
CA THR A 78 -3.59 1.53 24.05
C THR A 78 -4.40 2.76 23.64
N ASP A 79 -5.14 3.36 24.57
CA ASP A 79 -5.87 4.62 24.32
C ASP A 79 -4.94 5.84 24.18
N GLU A 80 -3.66 5.70 24.53
CA GLU A 80 -2.65 6.74 24.36
C GLU A 80 -1.94 6.58 23.02
N ALA A 81 -1.71 7.71 22.32
CA ALA A 81 -0.97 7.70 21.08
C ALA A 81 0.49 7.31 21.31
N THR A 82 0.97 6.35 20.52
CA THR A 82 2.38 5.94 20.53
C THR A 82 3.25 7.07 19.99
N THR A 83 4.17 7.58 20.79
CA THR A 83 5.06 8.70 20.45
C THR A 83 6.44 8.24 19.97
N GLU A 84 6.84 7.03 20.33
CA GLU A 84 8.13 6.42 19.94
C GLU A 84 7.88 4.98 19.50
N LEU A 85 7.96 4.74 18.21
CA LEU A 85 8.11 3.41 17.62
C LEU A 85 9.51 3.33 17.06
N GLU A 86 10.30 2.34 17.49
CA GLU A 86 11.54 2.02 16.82
C GLU A 86 11.21 1.49 15.43
N ALA A 87 11.25 2.35 14.47
CA ALA A 87 11.11 1.96 13.09
C ALA A 87 11.39 3.08 12.11
N GLY A 88 11.62 2.69 10.88
CA GLY A 88 12.06 3.47 9.76
C GLY A 88 11.47 4.87 9.61
N ASP A 89 12.24 5.72 8.94
CA ASP A 89 11.91 7.08 8.57
C ASP A 89 10.77 7.10 7.54
N PRO A 90 9.60 7.70 7.81
CA PRO A 90 8.48 7.78 6.85
C PRO A 90 8.64 8.91 5.81
N MET A 91 9.69 9.72 5.91
CA MET A 91 9.85 10.95 5.12
C MET A 91 10.06 10.79 3.59
N PRO A 92 10.46 9.65 3.03
CA PRO A 92 10.59 9.51 1.57
C PRO A 92 9.28 9.32 0.79
N TYR A 93 8.11 9.34 1.42
CA TYR A 93 6.88 8.78 0.83
C TYR A 93 5.87 9.79 0.29
N GLU A 94 6.17 11.05 0.23
CA GLU A 94 5.34 12.04 -0.45
C GLU A 94 5.58 12.04 -1.97
N SER A 95 4.98 11.06 -2.65
CA SER A 95 4.95 11.02 -4.11
C SER A 95 3.53 11.22 -4.62
N ALA A 96 3.24 12.41 -5.09
CA ALA A 96 1.93 12.82 -5.59
C ALA A 96 1.69 12.48 -7.08
N SER A 97 2.43 11.53 -7.67
CA SER A 97 2.44 11.30 -9.14
C SER A 97 2.08 9.86 -9.52
N THR A 98 1.06 9.30 -8.88
CA THR A 98 0.60 7.93 -9.16
C THR A 98 -0.76 7.96 -9.84
N THR A 99 -0.92 7.17 -10.89
CA THR A 99 -2.20 6.95 -11.58
C THR A 99 -2.66 5.53 -11.33
N HIS A 100 -3.94 5.38 -10.98
CA HIS A 100 -4.59 4.10 -10.81
C HIS A 100 -5.77 3.97 -11.80
N MET A 101 -5.89 2.80 -12.42
CA MET A 101 -6.99 2.47 -13.32
C MET A 101 -7.61 1.13 -12.91
N SER A 102 -8.93 1.11 -12.80
CA SER A 102 -9.71 -0.12 -12.61
C SER A 102 -10.73 -0.24 -13.73
N VAL A 103 -10.82 -1.41 -14.31
CA VAL A 103 -11.73 -1.72 -15.43
C VAL A 103 -12.52 -2.98 -15.10
N ILE A 104 -13.80 -2.96 -15.41
CA ILE A 104 -14.66 -4.13 -15.40
C ILE A 104 -15.39 -4.22 -16.76
N ASP A 105 -15.41 -5.41 -17.34
CA ASP A 105 -16.16 -5.64 -18.59
C ASP A 105 -17.59 -6.13 -18.32
N LYS A 106 -18.37 -6.31 -19.40
CA LYS A 106 -19.76 -6.77 -19.32
C LYS A 106 -19.93 -8.20 -18.81
N ASP A 107 -18.86 -9.00 -18.83
CA ASP A 107 -18.86 -10.40 -18.42
C ASP A 107 -18.33 -10.55 -16.97
N GLY A 108 -18.03 -9.42 -16.30
CA GLY A 108 -17.56 -9.38 -14.93
C GLY A 108 -16.05 -9.57 -14.77
N ASN A 109 -15.28 -9.62 -15.87
CA ASN A 109 -13.83 -9.66 -15.75
C ASN A 109 -13.29 -8.32 -15.25
N MET A 110 -12.36 -8.36 -14.31
CA MET A 110 -11.81 -7.19 -13.65
C MET A 110 -10.31 -7.07 -13.89
N ALA A 111 -9.84 -5.86 -14.16
CA ALA A 111 -8.43 -5.54 -14.19
C ALA A 111 -8.17 -4.23 -13.42
N CYS A 112 -7.12 -4.21 -12.62
CA CYS A 112 -6.64 -2.98 -12.03
C CYS A 112 -5.15 -2.81 -12.24
N MET A 113 -4.72 -1.58 -12.45
CA MET A 113 -3.34 -1.23 -12.71
C MET A 113 -2.99 0.07 -11.99
N THR A 114 -1.86 0.07 -11.29
CA THR A 114 -1.27 1.28 -10.73
C THR A 114 0.04 1.56 -11.45
N GLN A 115 0.23 2.79 -11.90
CA GLN A 115 1.44 3.24 -12.58
C GLN A 115 1.96 4.52 -11.94
N SER A 116 3.27 4.56 -11.68
CA SER A 116 3.93 5.70 -11.06
C SER A 116 5.31 5.94 -11.66
N ILE A 117 5.71 7.20 -11.69
CA ILE A 117 7.09 7.64 -11.94
C ILE A 117 7.72 8.30 -10.72
N SER A 118 7.11 8.10 -9.56
CA SER A 118 7.45 8.54 -8.21
C SER A 118 7.25 10.04 -7.96
N SER A 119 7.90 10.93 -8.65
CA SER A 119 7.73 12.39 -8.52
C SER A 119 7.03 12.99 -9.73
N HIS A 120 6.48 14.20 -9.61
CA HIS A 120 6.02 14.98 -10.76
C HIS A 120 7.16 15.08 -11.78
N PHE A 121 6.92 14.70 -13.02
CA PHE A 121 7.93 14.61 -14.07
C PHE A 121 9.07 13.59 -13.82
N GLY A 122 8.89 12.63 -12.90
CA GLY A 122 9.88 11.60 -12.55
C GLY A 122 11.21 12.22 -12.11
N CYS A 123 12.32 11.77 -12.68
CA CYS A 123 13.65 12.37 -12.44
C CYS A 123 13.96 13.59 -13.34
N GLY A 124 12.97 14.11 -14.07
CA GLY A 124 13.12 15.26 -14.96
C GLY A 124 13.83 14.96 -16.30
N ILE A 125 14.14 13.70 -16.58
CA ILE A 125 14.82 13.28 -17.80
C ILE A 125 13.83 12.69 -18.79
N THR A 126 13.73 13.29 -19.98
CA THR A 126 12.96 12.77 -21.10
C THR A 126 13.85 11.90 -21.98
N VAL A 127 13.34 10.73 -22.38
CA VAL A 127 14.07 9.86 -23.32
C VAL A 127 13.97 10.43 -24.74
N PRO A 128 15.09 10.83 -25.37
CA PRO A 128 15.06 11.42 -26.71
C PRO A 128 14.37 10.51 -27.73
N GLY A 129 13.47 11.07 -28.52
CA GLY A 129 12.77 10.36 -29.59
C GLY A 129 11.70 9.37 -29.13
N ARG A 130 11.43 9.24 -27.82
CA ARG A 130 10.46 8.30 -27.27
C ARG A 130 9.26 8.96 -26.58
N GLY A 131 9.38 10.22 -26.17
CA GLY A 131 8.28 11.03 -25.62
C GLY A 131 7.81 10.61 -24.21
N PHE A 132 8.62 9.90 -23.43
CA PHE A 132 8.31 9.57 -22.05
C PHE A 132 9.42 10.01 -21.09
N LEU A 133 9.05 10.20 -19.82
CA LEU A 133 9.94 10.58 -18.73
C LEU A 133 10.45 9.34 -17.99
N LEU A 134 11.68 9.40 -17.50
CA LEU A 134 12.23 8.37 -16.64
C LEU A 134 11.69 8.53 -15.21
N SER A 135 11.47 7.38 -14.55
CA SER A 135 11.03 7.32 -13.17
C SER A 135 12.09 7.84 -12.20
N ASN A 136 11.65 8.42 -11.07
CA ASN A 136 12.48 8.75 -9.93
C ASN A 136 12.46 7.65 -8.84
N GLY A 137 12.13 6.41 -9.19
CA GLY A 137 11.95 5.29 -8.26
C GLY A 137 13.18 4.96 -7.41
N LEU A 138 14.38 5.40 -7.78
CA LEU A 138 15.59 5.21 -6.98
C LEU A 138 15.53 5.94 -5.62
N THR A 139 14.72 6.98 -5.48
CA THR A 139 14.51 7.67 -4.20
C THR A 139 13.77 6.82 -3.18
N SER A 140 13.22 5.69 -3.59
CA SER A 140 12.55 4.74 -2.68
C SER A 140 13.52 3.79 -1.97
N PHE A 141 14.82 3.85 -2.27
CA PHE A 141 15.83 3.10 -1.53
C PHE A 141 16.21 3.78 -0.22
N ASP A 142 16.59 2.96 0.77
CA ASP A 142 17.25 3.44 1.99
C ASP A 142 18.70 3.83 1.67
N LEU A 143 19.11 5.02 2.11
CA LEU A 143 20.48 5.48 1.97
C LEU A 143 21.41 4.86 3.02
N GLU A 144 20.85 4.36 4.13
CA GLU A 144 21.59 3.66 5.16
C GLU A 144 21.97 2.26 4.69
N GLN A 145 23.25 1.91 4.80
CA GLN A 145 23.74 0.59 4.41
C GLN A 145 23.32 -0.48 5.41
N GLY A 146 23.08 -1.70 4.90
CA GLY A 146 22.75 -2.86 5.73
C GLY A 146 21.26 -3.06 5.99
N LYS A 147 20.39 -2.12 5.62
CA LYS A 147 18.94 -2.32 5.66
C LYS A 147 18.45 -3.17 4.49
N PRO A 148 17.29 -3.86 4.65
CA PRO A 148 16.72 -4.70 3.59
C PRO A 148 16.52 -3.96 2.26
N ASN A 149 16.20 -2.66 2.31
CA ASN A 149 15.98 -1.83 1.12
C ASN A 149 17.16 -0.89 0.78
N SER A 150 18.37 -1.14 1.29
CA SER A 150 19.57 -0.35 0.93
C SER A 150 19.93 -0.49 -0.54
N VAL A 151 20.52 0.56 -1.12
CA VAL A 151 20.97 0.58 -2.51
C VAL A 151 22.01 -0.51 -2.79
N ALA A 152 21.79 -1.30 -3.84
CA ALA A 152 22.76 -2.26 -4.36
C ALA A 152 22.62 -2.43 -5.88
N PRO A 153 23.69 -2.80 -6.60
CA PRO A 153 23.61 -3.07 -8.03
C PRO A 153 22.61 -4.18 -8.36
N GLY A 154 21.75 -3.94 -9.34
CA GLY A 154 20.74 -4.91 -9.78
C GLY A 154 19.54 -5.09 -8.85
N LYS A 155 19.49 -4.37 -7.73
CA LYS A 155 18.41 -4.44 -6.74
C LYS A 155 17.22 -3.57 -7.16
N LEU A 156 16.02 -4.06 -6.88
CA LEU A 156 14.77 -3.31 -7.05
C LEU A 156 14.39 -2.61 -5.74
N SER A 157 14.01 -1.33 -5.85
CA SER A 157 13.52 -0.59 -4.69
C SER A 157 12.11 -1.03 -4.29
N LEU A 158 11.76 -0.82 -3.02
CA LEU A 158 10.39 -1.00 -2.54
C LEU A 158 9.41 -0.10 -3.30
N SER A 159 8.20 -0.57 -3.47
CA SER A 159 7.06 0.19 -3.98
C SER A 159 5.87 0.02 -3.05
N SER A 160 5.05 1.06 -2.91
CA SER A 160 3.78 1.00 -2.17
C SER A 160 2.57 0.82 -3.09
N MET A 161 2.77 0.64 -4.38
CA MET A 161 1.69 0.41 -5.33
C MET A 161 0.99 -0.92 -5.04
N THR A 162 -0.32 -0.85 -4.82
CA THR A 162 -1.15 -2.01 -4.43
C THR A 162 -2.44 -1.99 -5.24
N PRO A 163 -2.41 -2.39 -6.51
CA PRO A 163 -3.64 -2.56 -7.27
C PRO A 163 -4.49 -3.64 -6.60
N THR A 164 -5.71 -3.26 -6.20
CA THR A 164 -6.58 -4.11 -5.37
C THR A 164 -7.95 -4.27 -6.05
N ILE A 165 -8.45 -5.49 -6.08
CA ILE A 165 -9.80 -5.84 -6.49
C ILE A 165 -10.54 -6.37 -5.27
N LEU A 166 -11.69 -5.78 -4.95
CA LEU A 166 -12.56 -6.23 -3.89
C LEU A 166 -13.75 -6.99 -4.49
N VAL A 167 -14.03 -8.15 -3.95
CA VAL A 167 -15.13 -9.01 -4.38
C VAL A 167 -15.96 -9.37 -3.14
N SER A 168 -17.29 -9.26 -3.24
CA SER A 168 -18.20 -9.69 -2.18
C SER A 168 -18.15 -11.22 -1.99
N PRO A 169 -18.66 -11.76 -0.89
CA PRO A 169 -18.79 -13.21 -0.72
C PRO A 169 -19.60 -13.90 -1.83
N GLU A 170 -20.50 -13.17 -2.49
CA GLU A 170 -21.33 -13.63 -3.61
C GLU A 170 -20.60 -13.54 -4.97
N GLY A 171 -19.33 -13.05 -4.98
CA GLY A 171 -18.53 -12.92 -6.19
C GLY A 171 -18.75 -11.62 -6.97
N GLU A 172 -19.51 -10.66 -6.41
CA GLU A 172 -19.77 -9.38 -7.08
C GLU A 172 -18.66 -8.36 -6.79
N PRO A 173 -18.28 -7.53 -7.77
CA PRO A 173 -17.30 -6.46 -7.57
C PRO A 173 -17.76 -5.44 -6.53
N VAL A 174 -16.91 -5.16 -5.54
CA VAL A 174 -17.16 -4.11 -4.56
C VAL A 174 -16.42 -2.83 -5.00
N PRO A 175 -17.12 -1.71 -5.23
CA PRO A 175 -16.47 -0.44 -5.56
C PRO A 175 -15.58 0.03 -4.41
N SER A 176 -14.33 0.35 -4.71
CA SER A 176 -13.35 0.85 -3.72
C SER A 176 -13.66 2.25 -3.16
N ALA A 177 -14.71 2.92 -3.66
CA ALA A 177 -15.20 4.18 -3.13
C ALA A 177 -16.74 4.21 -3.18
N PRO A 178 -17.44 4.83 -2.22
CA PRO A 178 -18.87 5.02 -2.29
C PRO A 178 -19.19 6.02 -3.40
N SER A 179 -19.34 5.54 -4.63
CA SER A 179 -19.94 6.36 -5.67
C SER A 179 -21.43 6.49 -5.34
N ARG A 180 -21.90 7.71 -5.00
CA ARG A 180 -23.34 8.01 -4.90
C ARG A 180 -24.06 7.88 -6.25
N ARG A 181 -23.48 7.22 -7.24
CA ARG A 181 -24.10 6.97 -8.54
C ARG A 181 -24.43 5.50 -8.66
N ARG A 182 -25.73 5.23 -8.71
CA ARG A 182 -26.29 3.95 -9.12
C ARG A 182 -25.61 3.55 -10.44
N TRP A 183 -24.91 2.43 -10.46
CA TRP A 183 -24.36 1.85 -11.67
C TRP A 183 -25.54 1.50 -12.59
N SER A 184 -25.82 2.35 -13.57
CA SER A 184 -26.60 1.90 -14.71
C SER A 184 -25.69 0.96 -15.53
N ARG A 185 -26.16 -0.22 -15.82
CA ARG A 185 -25.51 -1.16 -16.74
C ARG A 185 -25.43 -0.50 -18.13
N SER A 186 -24.40 0.27 -18.35
CA SER A 186 -24.07 0.82 -19.67
C SER A 186 -22.82 0.13 -20.18
N PRO A 187 -22.80 -0.38 -21.43
CA PRO A 187 -21.75 -1.24 -21.97
C PRO A 187 -20.39 -0.56 -22.18
N SER A 188 -20.18 0.64 -21.72
CA SER A 188 -18.94 1.39 -22.00
C SER A 188 -18.73 2.51 -20.96
N SER A 189 -18.30 2.17 -19.73
CA SER A 189 -17.81 3.18 -18.81
C SER A 189 -16.40 2.88 -18.33
N CYS A 190 -15.42 3.47 -19.00
CA CYS A 190 -14.07 3.68 -18.46
C CYS A 190 -14.14 4.82 -17.45
N LEU A 191 -13.84 4.57 -16.19
CA LEU A 191 -13.72 5.61 -15.16
C LEU A 191 -12.25 5.95 -14.96
N PHE A 192 -11.85 7.11 -15.48
CA PHE A 192 -10.58 7.74 -15.14
C PHE A 192 -10.80 8.65 -13.92
N ARG A 193 -10.04 8.45 -12.86
CA ARG A 193 -9.80 9.47 -11.81
C ARG A 193 -8.31 9.49 -11.51
N GLY A 194 -7.68 10.66 -11.74
CA GLY A 194 -6.39 11.05 -11.22
C GLY A 194 -6.54 11.62 -9.81
#